data_77da1542488743d76063564742edd4bd
#
_entry.id   77da1542488743d76063564742edd4bd
#
_cell.length_a   1.000
_cell.length_b   1.000
_cell.length_c   1.000
_cell.angle_alpha   90.00
_cell.angle_beta   90.00
_cell.angle_gamma   90.00
#
_symmetry.space_group_name_H-M   'P 1'
#
loop_
_entity.id
_entity.type
_entity.pdbx_description
1 polymer ?
#
loop_
_entity_poly.entity_id
_entity_poly.type
_entity_poly.pdbx_seq_one_letter_code
_entity_poly.pdbx_strand_id
1 'polypeptide(L)'
;MFRWFDVSYDVANTALIDDHRYIFVANHPFGALDGMMLADMLLRRWSDVGVIVNDLLMHIEPLRELWIPVNKYGRQHSAELYHQSMRSATKQLLTFPAGMCSRWVDGRVADLRWQTRFVKDAEYYNRLIVPIYVDGTLSSRFYNIYKVRRALGLSVNVELLLLVDELFRQRGTRVKIVVGRALDLRSMRGGVTECATLIRNEVYALRRFIPQQQAIHSAIADKIW
;
A
#
# COMPACT_ATOMS: atom_id res chain seq x y z
N MET A 1 16.21 5.44 -8.03
CA MET A 1 14.91 5.66 -8.70
C MET A 1 14.24 6.94 -8.24
N PHE A 2 14.09 7.21 -6.94
CA PHE A 2 13.40 8.41 -6.41
C PHE A 2 14.04 9.75 -6.77
N ARG A 3 15.36 9.81 -7.00
CA ARG A 3 16.03 11.04 -7.44
C ARG A 3 15.53 11.59 -8.78
N TRP A 4 14.97 10.74 -9.65
CA TRP A 4 14.39 11.15 -10.94
C TRP A 4 13.00 11.78 -10.78
N PHE A 5 12.24 11.36 -9.76
CA PHE A 5 10.90 11.86 -9.49
C PHE A 5 10.90 12.94 -8.42
N ASP A 6 12.05 13.24 -7.80
CA ASP A 6 12.15 14.22 -6.70
C ASP A 6 11.09 13.98 -5.62
N VAL A 7 10.86 12.70 -5.28
CA VAL A 7 9.96 12.28 -4.21
C VAL A 7 10.78 11.76 -3.05
N SER A 8 10.47 12.23 -1.86
CA SER A 8 11.09 11.77 -0.61
C SER A 8 10.03 11.25 0.36
N TYR A 9 10.46 10.51 1.37
CA TYR A 9 9.56 10.05 2.42
C TYR A 9 10.23 10.09 3.79
N ASP A 10 9.42 10.34 4.81
CA ASP A 10 9.79 10.23 6.23
C ASP A 10 9.11 9.03 6.84
N VAL A 11 9.84 8.30 7.66
CA VAL A 11 9.32 7.11 8.35
C VAL A 11 9.27 7.36 9.84
N ALA A 12 8.10 7.16 10.44
CA ALA A 12 7.92 7.09 11.89
C ALA A 12 7.58 5.64 12.26
N ASN A 13 8.31 5.09 13.22
CA ASN A 13 8.02 3.78 13.80
C ASN A 13 7.31 3.95 15.14
N THR A 14 6.18 3.29 15.33
CA THR A 14 5.46 3.31 16.62
C THR A 14 5.92 2.22 17.58
N ALA A 15 6.70 1.25 17.08
CA ALA A 15 7.30 0.17 17.86
C ALA A 15 8.57 -0.34 17.17
N LEU A 16 9.42 -0.99 17.95
CA LEU A 16 10.53 -1.77 17.38
C LEU A 16 9.98 -2.99 16.67
N ILE A 17 10.57 -3.33 15.53
CA ILE A 17 10.26 -4.51 14.75
C ILE A 17 11.50 -5.42 14.79
N ASP A 18 11.35 -6.58 15.39
CA ASP A 18 12.40 -7.59 15.49
C ASP A 18 12.62 -8.33 14.17
N ASP A 19 13.51 -9.31 14.15
CA ASP A 19 13.78 -10.16 12.99
C ASP A 19 12.85 -11.38 12.97
N HIS A 20 11.60 -11.16 12.55
CA HIS A 20 10.62 -12.20 12.26
C HIS A 20 10.23 -12.22 10.80
N ARG A 21 9.40 -13.18 10.42
CA ARG A 21 8.79 -13.24 9.11
C ARG A 21 7.51 -12.42 9.09
N TYR A 22 7.49 -11.37 8.31
CA TYR A 22 6.37 -10.44 8.26
C TYR A 22 5.60 -10.47 6.94
N ILE A 23 4.32 -10.09 7.03
CA ILE A 23 3.53 -9.54 5.95
C ILE A 23 3.25 -8.08 6.33
N PHE A 24 3.89 -7.16 5.66
CA PHE A 24 3.59 -5.74 5.76
C PHE A 24 2.33 -5.43 4.97
N VAL A 25 1.37 -4.76 5.60
CA VAL A 25 0.10 -4.41 4.98
C VAL A 25 -0.10 -2.90 5.02
N ALA A 26 -0.41 -2.29 3.88
CA ALA A 26 -0.51 -0.84 3.78
C ALA A 26 -1.81 -0.41 3.07
N ASN A 27 -2.27 0.82 3.38
CA ASN A 27 -3.19 1.54 2.53
C ASN A 27 -2.49 1.96 1.22
N HIS A 28 -3.25 2.32 0.19
CA HIS A 28 -2.73 2.46 -1.16
C HIS A 28 -3.11 3.80 -1.81
N PRO A 29 -2.67 4.96 -1.26
CA PRO A 29 -3.10 6.27 -1.75
C PRO A 29 -2.58 6.63 -3.15
N PHE A 30 -1.33 6.28 -3.50
CA PHE A 30 -0.66 6.72 -4.73
C PHE A 30 -0.50 5.64 -5.81
N GLY A 31 -0.82 4.39 -5.53
CA GLY A 31 -0.64 3.30 -6.48
C GLY A 31 0.82 2.83 -6.57
N ALA A 32 1.39 2.80 -7.77
CA ALA A 32 2.73 2.27 -7.97
C ALA A 32 3.80 2.94 -7.08
N LEU A 33 3.63 4.23 -6.77
CA LEU A 33 4.55 4.97 -5.92
C LEU A 33 4.62 4.41 -4.49
N ASP A 34 3.49 3.98 -3.91
CA ASP A 34 3.46 3.36 -2.59
C ASP A 34 4.31 2.08 -2.57
N GLY A 35 4.12 1.23 -3.58
CA GLY A 35 4.87 -0.02 -3.72
C GLY A 35 6.38 0.23 -3.78
N MET A 36 6.78 1.23 -4.56
CA MET A 36 8.20 1.58 -4.71
C MET A 36 8.78 2.16 -3.42
N MET A 37 8.10 3.12 -2.76
CA MET A 37 8.58 3.73 -1.52
C MET A 37 8.69 2.72 -0.39
N LEU A 38 7.67 1.88 -0.21
CA LEU A 38 7.67 0.88 0.84
C LEU A 38 8.67 -0.24 0.56
N ALA A 39 8.86 -0.64 -0.69
CA ALA A 39 9.92 -1.59 -1.05
C ALA A 39 11.32 -1.03 -0.74
N ASP A 40 11.60 0.24 -1.12
CA ASP A 40 12.88 0.90 -0.78
C ASP A 40 13.09 0.99 0.73
N MET A 41 12.05 1.37 1.47
CA MET A 41 12.08 1.44 2.94
C MET A 41 12.43 0.07 3.55
N LEU A 42 11.79 -0.99 3.10
CA LEU A 42 12.01 -2.34 3.61
C LEU A 42 13.39 -2.89 3.22
N LEU A 43 13.85 -2.64 1.98
CA LEU A 43 15.17 -3.05 1.48
C LEU A 43 16.35 -2.38 2.20
N ARG A 44 16.13 -1.25 2.86
CA ARG A 44 17.14 -0.63 3.72
C ARG A 44 17.43 -1.43 4.98
N ARG A 45 16.53 -2.30 5.39
CA ARG A 45 16.64 -3.13 6.59
C ARG A 45 16.83 -4.61 6.26
N TRP A 46 16.11 -5.13 5.28
CA TRP A 46 16.13 -6.54 4.91
C TRP A 46 16.60 -6.72 3.46
N SER A 47 17.50 -7.65 3.24
CA SER A 47 18.05 -7.94 1.90
C SER A 47 17.07 -8.69 0.99
N ASP A 48 16.05 -9.34 1.56
CA ASP A 48 15.10 -10.18 0.84
C ASP A 48 13.67 -9.67 1.06
N VAL A 49 13.16 -8.89 0.12
CA VAL A 49 11.82 -8.29 0.16
C VAL A 49 11.06 -8.66 -1.12
N GLY A 50 9.77 -8.97 -0.97
CA GLY A 50 8.88 -9.21 -2.09
C GLY A 50 7.59 -8.41 -1.95
N VAL A 51 7.14 -7.82 -3.03
CA VAL A 51 5.88 -7.07 -3.09
C VAL A 51 4.84 -7.89 -3.84
N ILE A 52 3.73 -8.18 -3.18
CA ILE A 52 2.62 -8.92 -3.78
C ILE A 52 1.84 -7.97 -4.68
N VAL A 53 1.85 -8.24 -5.97
CA VAL A 53 1.30 -7.35 -7.00
C VAL A 53 0.33 -8.06 -7.94
N ASN A 54 -0.49 -7.28 -8.62
CA ASN A 54 -1.28 -7.76 -9.75
C ASN A 54 -0.34 -8.06 -10.94
N ASP A 55 -0.69 -9.05 -11.76
CA ASP A 55 0.06 -9.49 -12.96
C ASP A 55 0.42 -8.35 -13.92
N LEU A 56 -0.40 -7.29 -13.99
CA LEU A 56 -0.12 -6.12 -14.83
C LEU A 56 1.22 -5.44 -14.50
N LEU A 57 1.65 -5.45 -13.24
CA LEU A 57 2.90 -4.82 -12.80
C LEU A 57 4.14 -5.65 -13.16
N MET A 58 3.96 -6.91 -13.54
CA MET A 58 5.06 -7.79 -14.00
C MET A 58 5.73 -7.30 -15.28
N HIS A 59 5.09 -6.41 -16.04
CA HIS A 59 5.65 -5.78 -17.23
C HIS A 59 6.63 -4.65 -16.92
N ILE A 60 6.78 -4.26 -15.66
CA ILE A 60 7.78 -3.27 -15.23
C ILE A 60 9.10 -4.00 -14.96
N GLU A 61 9.87 -4.25 -16.01
CA GLU A 61 11.12 -5.03 -16.01
C GLU A 61 12.11 -4.67 -14.88
N PRO A 62 12.42 -3.39 -14.60
CA PRO A 62 13.42 -3.04 -13.59
C PRO A 62 13.06 -3.44 -12.16
N LEU A 63 11.79 -3.76 -11.88
CA LEU A 63 11.30 -4.13 -10.56
C LEU A 63 10.84 -5.59 -10.48
N ARG A 64 11.01 -6.34 -11.55
CA ARG A 64 10.50 -7.71 -11.69
C ARG A 64 10.96 -8.65 -10.58
N GLU A 65 12.18 -8.51 -10.11
CA GLU A 65 12.73 -9.33 -9.01
C GLU A 65 12.03 -9.10 -7.66
N LEU A 66 11.44 -7.92 -7.49
CA LEU A 66 10.68 -7.57 -6.28
C LEU A 66 9.22 -8.05 -6.35
N TRP A 67 8.70 -8.28 -7.56
CA TRP A 67 7.28 -8.56 -7.75
C TRP A 67 6.95 -10.02 -7.53
N ILE A 68 5.96 -10.28 -6.70
CA ILE A 68 5.34 -11.59 -6.50
C ILE A 68 3.93 -11.52 -7.09
N PRO A 69 3.70 -12.09 -8.28
CA PRO A 69 2.40 -11.99 -8.94
C PRO A 69 1.34 -12.80 -8.19
N VAL A 70 0.16 -12.18 -7.98
CA VAL A 70 -1.04 -12.87 -7.53
C VAL A 70 -1.92 -13.12 -8.74
N ASN A 71 -1.94 -14.35 -9.22
CA ASN A 71 -2.63 -14.70 -10.43
C ASN A 71 -4.15 -14.78 -10.23
N LYS A 72 -4.92 -13.98 -10.98
CA LYS A 72 -6.36 -14.18 -11.17
C LYS A 72 -6.68 -15.21 -12.24
N TYR A 73 -5.73 -15.56 -13.11
CA TYR A 73 -5.98 -16.33 -14.33
C TYR A 73 -5.10 -17.59 -14.49
N GLY A 74 -4.67 -18.19 -13.37
CA GLY A 74 -4.29 -19.60 -13.34
C GLY A 74 -2.99 -20.00 -14.06
N ARG A 75 -1.92 -19.19 -14.04
CA ARG A 75 -0.59 -19.69 -14.44
C ARG A 75 0.07 -20.40 -13.26
N GLN A 76 0.30 -21.70 -13.39
CA GLN A 76 0.87 -22.58 -12.35
C GLN A 76 2.20 -22.03 -11.76
N HIS A 77 3.05 -21.45 -12.61
CA HIS A 77 4.32 -20.85 -12.20
C HIS A 77 4.18 -19.66 -11.22
N SER A 78 3.15 -18.82 -11.41
CA SER A 78 2.90 -17.68 -10.50
C SER A 78 2.45 -18.14 -9.11
N ALA A 79 1.67 -19.22 -9.05
CA ALA A 79 1.24 -19.81 -7.78
C ALA A 79 2.42 -20.41 -7.02
N GLU A 80 3.32 -21.10 -7.71
CA GLU A 80 4.52 -21.70 -7.10
C GLU A 80 5.44 -20.62 -6.51
N LEU A 81 5.75 -19.57 -7.28
CA LEU A 81 6.56 -18.44 -6.83
C LEU A 81 5.93 -17.76 -5.59
N TYR A 82 4.61 -17.60 -5.59
CA TYR A 82 3.87 -17.05 -4.46
C TYR A 82 4.04 -17.91 -3.20
N HIS A 83 3.79 -19.21 -3.31
CA HIS A 83 3.90 -20.14 -2.19
C HIS A 83 5.34 -20.29 -1.70
N GLN A 84 6.33 -20.30 -2.60
CA GLN A 84 7.75 -20.29 -2.25
C GLN A 84 8.11 -19.02 -1.46
N SER A 85 7.66 -17.87 -1.91
CA SER A 85 7.88 -16.60 -1.21
C SER A 85 7.23 -16.59 0.18
N MET A 86 6.03 -17.13 0.31
CA MET A 86 5.33 -17.25 1.60
C MET A 86 6.05 -18.19 2.57
N ARG A 87 6.69 -19.27 2.09
CA ARG A 87 7.45 -20.24 2.91
C ARG A 87 8.85 -19.75 3.26
N SER A 88 9.40 -18.80 2.51
CA SER A 88 10.76 -18.31 2.73
C SER A 88 10.98 -17.88 4.19
N ALA A 89 12.12 -18.26 4.75
CA ALA A 89 12.53 -17.90 6.11
C ALA A 89 13.00 -16.45 6.21
N THR A 90 13.54 -15.90 5.13
CA THR A 90 14.19 -14.58 5.09
C THR A 90 13.34 -13.50 4.42
N LYS A 91 12.50 -13.89 3.44
CA LYS A 91 11.75 -12.95 2.63
C LYS A 91 10.68 -12.21 3.44
N GLN A 92 10.77 -10.90 3.46
CA GLN A 92 9.72 -10.02 3.95
C GLN A 92 8.72 -9.72 2.82
N LEU A 93 7.44 -9.68 3.16
CA LEU A 93 6.38 -9.53 2.17
C LEU A 93 5.61 -8.25 2.38
N LEU A 94 5.36 -7.51 1.29
CA LEU A 94 4.52 -6.32 1.29
C LEU A 94 3.27 -6.58 0.44
N THR A 95 2.12 -6.16 0.94
CA THR A 95 0.86 -6.25 0.20
C THR A 95 -0.03 -5.04 0.44
N PHE A 96 -0.87 -4.76 -0.55
CA PHE A 96 -1.93 -3.74 -0.50
C PHE A 96 -3.28 -4.45 -0.60
N PRO A 97 -3.92 -4.78 0.54
CA PRO A 97 -5.10 -5.65 0.53
C PRO A 97 -6.32 -5.09 -0.20
N ALA A 98 -6.37 -3.77 -0.42
CA ALA A 98 -7.41 -3.13 -1.24
C ALA A 98 -7.35 -3.56 -2.71
N GLY A 99 -6.16 -3.97 -3.22
CA GLY A 99 -5.93 -4.41 -4.59
C GLY A 99 -6.01 -3.30 -5.64
N MET A 100 -6.27 -2.08 -5.24
CA MET A 100 -6.27 -0.85 -6.07
C MET A 100 -6.07 0.38 -5.20
N CYS A 101 -5.67 1.50 -5.84
CA CYS A 101 -5.47 2.77 -5.14
C CYS A 101 -6.72 3.21 -4.40
N SER A 102 -6.51 3.97 -3.31
CA SER A 102 -7.58 4.59 -2.52
C SER A 102 -8.53 5.42 -3.40
N ARG A 103 -9.76 5.54 -2.97
CA ARG A 103 -10.83 6.26 -3.66
C ARG A 103 -11.48 7.26 -2.72
N TRP A 104 -12.23 8.19 -3.30
CA TRP A 104 -13.07 9.08 -2.52
C TRP A 104 -14.31 8.31 -2.03
N VAL A 105 -14.37 8.04 -0.74
CA VAL A 105 -15.42 7.27 -0.07
C VAL A 105 -15.88 8.06 1.15
N ASP A 106 -17.15 8.31 1.28
CA ASP A 106 -17.79 8.97 2.44
C ASP A 106 -17.07 10.25 2.89
N GLY A 107 -16.79 11.14 1.94
CA GLY A 107 -16.17 12.44 2.22
C GLY A 107 -14.67 12.43 2.48
N ARG A 108 -13.99 11.29 2.32
CA ARG A 108 -12.54 11.15 2.52
C ARG A 108 -11.89 10.22 1.49
N VAL A 109 -10.59 10.35 1.35
CA VAL A 109 -9.80 9.38 0.59
C VAL A 109 -9.51 8.18 1.49
N ALA A 110 -9.96 7.00 1.05
CA ALA A 110 -9.71 5.75 1.75
C ALA A 110 -9.70 4.57 0.76
N ASP A 111 -9.09 3.48 1.18
CA ASP A 111 -9.15 2.23 0.46
C ASP A 111 -10.57 1.69 0.43
N LEU A 112 -10.90 1.04 -0.66
CA LEU A 112 -12.09 0.19 -0.74
C LEU A 112 -11.95 -1.00 0.23
N ARG A 113 -12.94 -1.89 0.21
CA ARG A 113 -12.93 -3.08 1.07
C ARG A 113 -11.63 -3.88 0.88
N TRP A 114 -10.96 -4.20 1.98
CA TRP A 114 -9.77 -5.04 1.96
C TRP A 114 -10.13 -6.51 1.71
N GLN A 115 -9.32 -7.16 0.88
CA GLN A 115 -9.40 -8.61 0.66
C GLN A 115 -8.82 -9.33 1.87
N THR A 116 -9.32 -10.53 2.15
CA THR A 116 -8.98 -11.28 3.36
C THR A 116 -7.82 -12.25 3.17
N ARG A 117 -7.28 -12.37 1.97
CA ARG A 117 -6.25 -13.36 1.64
C ARG A 117 -5.02 -13.23 2.54
N PHE A 118 -4.54 -12.02 2.77
CA PHE A 118 -3.35 -11.78 3.60
C PHE A 118 -3.50 -12.29 5.03
N VAL A 119 -4.71 -12.31 5.59
CA VAL A 119 -5.00 -12.88 6.91
C VAL A 119 -4.84 -14.40 6.88
N LYS A 120 -5.46 -15.06 5.90
CA LYS A 120 -5.34 -16.52 5.71
C LYS A 120 -3.89 -16.95 5.50
N ASP A 121 -3.15 -16.18 4.69
CA ASP A 121 -1.75 -16.46 4.40
C ASP A 121 -0.86 -16.26 5.64
N ALA A 122 -1.09 -15.19 6.41
CA ALA A 122 -0.36 -14.94 7.64
C ALA A 122 -0.57 -16.08 8.66
N GLU A 123 -1.80 -16.53 8.81
CA GLU A 123 -2.14 -17.68 9.67
C GLU A 123 -1.49 -18.97 9.17
N TYR A 124 -1.70 -19.32 7.90
CA TYR A 124 -1.22 -20.58 7.32
C TYR A 124 0.31 -20.70 7.31
N TYR A 125 1.02 -19.58 6.99
CA TYR A 125 2.48 -19.56 6.91
C TYR A 125 3.16 -19.08 8.18
N ASN A 126 2.41 -18.88 9.26
CA ASN A 126 2.91 -18.41 10.56
C ASN A 126 3.76 -17.14 10.42
N ARG A 127 3.17 -16.08 9.83
CA ARG A 127 3.77 -14.77 9.66
C ARG A 127 3.05 -13.73 10.51
N LEU A 128 3.80 -12.84 11.12
CA LEU A 128 3.23 -11.67 11.80
C LEU A 128 2.82 -10.62 10.78
N ILE A 129 1.82 -9.82 11.11
CA ILE A 129 1.36 -8.72 10.26
C ILE A 129 1.86 -7.40 10.83
N VAL A 130 2.47 -6.57 9.97
CA VAL A 130 2.88 -5.21 10.34
C VAL A 130 2.05 -4.20 9.55
N PRO A 131 1.20 -3.42 10.23
CA PRO A 131 0.41 -2.37 9.60
C PRO A 131 1.29 -1.17 9.25
N ILE A 132 1.11 -0.62 8.05
CA ILE A 132 1.79 0.60 7.58
C ILE A 132 0.73 1.58 7.08
N TYR A 133 0.83 2.82 7.50
CA TYR A 133 0.03 3.91 6.96
C TYR A 133 0.90 4.82 6.09
N VAL A 134 0.45 5.05 4.86
CA VAL A 134 1.03 6.00 3.91
C VAL A 134 0.10 7.21 3.84
N ASP A 135 0.61 8.40 4.15
CA ASP A 135 -0.16 9.64 4.09
C ASP A 135 -0.07 10.26 2.71
N GLY A 136 -1.23 10.47 2.10
CA GLY A 136 -1.27 11.12 0.81
C GLY A 136 -2.58 10.94 0.07
N THR A 137 -2.65 11.65 -1.05
CA THR A 137 -3.80 11.63 -1.97
C THR A 137 -3.34 11.86 -3.38
N LEU A 138 -4.09 11.34 -4.34
CA LEU A 138 -3.97 11.71 -5.75
C LEU A 138 -4.74 13.01 -6.03
N SER A 139 -4.66 13.52 -7.25
CA SER A 139 -5.35 14.75 -7.64
C SER A 139 -6.87 14.61 -7.62
N SER A 140 -7.57 15.72 -7.47
CA SER A 140 -9.04 15.77 -7.60
C SER A 140 -9.52 15.27 -8.97
N ARG A 141 -8.71 15.45 -10.01
CA ARG A 141 -8.97 14.94 -11.37
C ARG A 141 -9.11 13.41 -11.37
N PHE A 142 -8.20 12.70 -10.71
CA PHE A 142 -8.24 11.24 -10.59
C PHE A 142 -9.56 10.77 -9.95
N TYR A 143 -9.93 11.37 -8.83
CA TYR A 143 -11.16 11.00 -8.12
C TYR A 143 -12.43 11.39 -8.87
N ASN A 144 -12.43 12.53 -9.59
CA ASN A 144 -13.59 12.97 -10.37
C ASN A 144 -13.82 12.04 -11.58
N ILE A 145 -12.76 11.62 -12.27
CA ILE A 145 -12.87 10.66 -13.37
C ILE A 145 -13.42 9.34 -12.87
N TYR A 146 -12.95 8.85 -11.72
CA TYR A 146 -13.51 7.67 -11.09
C TYR A 146 -15.02 7.82 -10.80
N LYS A 147 -15.45 8.96 -10.23
CA LYS A 147 -16.88 9.23 -9.94
C LYS A 147 -17.71 9.22 -11.21
N VAL A 148 -17.29 9.94 -12.26
CA VAL A 148 -18.00 10.00 -13.54
C VAL A 148 -18.09 8.63 -14.19
N ARG A 149 -16.99 7.89 -14.22
CA ARG A 149 -16.96 6.51 -14.75
C ARG A 149 -17.98 5.61 -14.04
N ARG A 150 -18.00 5.68 -12.70
CA ARG A 150 -18.95 4.90 -11.88
C ARG A 150 -20.39 5.30 -12.16
N ALA A 151 -20.68 6.59 -12.28
CA ALA A 151 -22.02 7.09 -12.58
C ALA A 151 -22.50 6.65 -13.98
N LEU A 152 -21.58 6.54 -14.95
CA LEU A 152 -21.86 6.04 -16.30
C LEU A 152 -21.91 4.51 -16.41
N GLY A 153 -21.64 3.76 -15.31
CA GLY A 153 -21.66 2.30 -15.34
C GLY A 153 -20.51 1.66 -16.13
N LEU A 154 -19.44 2.41 -16.47
CA LEU A 154 -18.34 1.92 -17.27
C LEU A 154 -17.46 0.96 -16.43
N SER A 155 -17.22 -0.25 -16.95
CA SER A 155 -16.40 -1.28 -16.28
C SER A 155 -14.89 -1.09 -16.46
N VAL A 156 -14.46 -0.39 -17.51
CA VAL A 156 -13.03 -0.17 -17.81
C VAL A 156 -12.46 0.87 -16.85
N ASN A 157 -11.36 0.53 -16.18
CA ASN A 157 -10.67 1.40 -15.23
C ASN A 157 -9.79 2.43 -15.96
N VAL A 158 -10.41 3.41 -16.62
CA VAL A 158 -9.69 4.45 -17.38
C VAL A 158 -8.79 5.31 -16.48
N GLU A 159 -9.12 5.42 -15.19
CA GLU A 159 -8.29 6.14 -14.23
C GLU A 159 -6.91 5.50 -14.01
N LEU A 160 -6.73 4.22 -14.35
CA LEU A 160 -5.41 3.59 -14.30
C LEU A 160 -4.41 4.23 -15.27
N LEU A 161 -4.89 4.74 -16.41
CA LEU A 161 -4.05 5.47 -17.36
C LEU A 161 -3.53 6.79 -16.77
N LEU A 162 -4.24 7.34 -15.80
CA LEU A 162 -3.82 8.57 -15.13
C LEU A 162 -2.72 8.33 -14.08
N LEU A 163 -2.49 7.09 -13.64
CA LEU A 163 -1.51 6.83 -12.58
C LEU A 163 -0.09 7.24 -12.97
N VAL A 164 0.24 7.21 -14.26
CA VAL A 164 1.53 7.70 -14.76
C VAL A 164 1.61 9.23 -14.61
N ASP A 165 0.56 9.96 -15.03
CA ASP A 165 0.47 11.42 -14.86
C ASP A 165 0.48 11.79 -13.36
N GLU A 166 -0.27 11.06 -12.54
CA GLU A 166 -0.32 11.24 -11.09
C GLU A 166 1.05 11.03 -10.44
N LEU A 167 1.84 10.06 -10.90
CA LEU A 167 3.20 9.84 -10.43
C LEU A 167 4.09 11.08 -10.66
N PHE A 168 4.01 11.69 -11.84
CA PHE A 168 4.76 12.92 -12.14
C PHE A 168 4.25 14.14 -11.35
N ARG A 169 2.96 14.18 -11.01
CA ARG A 169 2.37 15.23 -10.16
C ARG A 169 2.85 15.16 -8.70
N GLN A 170 3.33 14.01 -8.24
CA GLN A 170 3.92 13.87 -6.91
C GLN A 170 5.36 14.42 -6.82
N ARG A 171 5.90 14.98 -7.90
CA ARG A 171 7.24 15.56 -7.92
C ARG A 171 7.38 16.65 -6.85
N GLY A 172 8.46 16.63 -6.09
CA GLY A 172 8.72 17.56 -5.00
C GLY A 172 7.94 17.26 -3.70
N THR A 173 7.14 16.17 -3.67
CA THR A 173 6.42 15.82 -2.45
C THR A 173 7.28 15.06 -1.45
N ARG A 174 6.96 15.25 -0.17
CA ARG A 174 7.53 14.50 0.94
C ARG A 174 6.43 13.71 1.64
N VAL A 175 6.42 12.40 1.39
CA VAL A 175 5.39 11.48 1.89
C VAL A 175 5.72 11.05 3.31
N LYS A 176 4.72 11.01 4.19
CA LYS A 176 4.88 10.49 5.55
C LYS A 176 4.38 9.05 5.62
N ILE A 177 5.21 8.19 6.19
CA ILE A 177 4.95 6.78 6.38
C ILE A 177 5.00 6.48 7.87
N VAL A 178 4.01 5.79 8.39
CA VAL A 178 3.99 5.34 9.78
C VAL A 178 3.93 3.83 9.82
N VAL A 179 4.91 3.21 10.47
CA VAL A 179 4.99 1.77 10.67
C VAL A 179 4.50 1.43 12.06
N GLY A 180 3.50 0.56 12.16
CA GLY A 180 2.90 0.11 13.40
C GLY A 180 3.65 -1.08 14.01
N ARG A 181 3.17 -1.53 15.17
CA ARG A 181 3.68 -2.74 15.83
C ARG A 181 3.26 -4.01 15.09
N ALA A 182 4.04 -5.06 15.21
CA ALA A 182 3.69 -6.37 14.70
C ALA A 182 2.48 -6.95 15.45
N LEU A 183 1.58 -7.56 14.69
CA LEU A 183 0.34 -8.18 15.16
C LEU A 183 0.43 -9.70 14.95
N ASP A 184 0.14 -10.44 16.00
CA ASP A 184 0.00 -11.90 15.92
C ASP A 184 -1.47 -12.27 15.82
N LEU A 185 -1.86 -12.90 14.71
CA LEU A 185 -3.25 -13.33 14.49
C LEU A 185 -3.77 -14.28 15.56
N ARG A 186 -2.90 -15.06 16.19
CA ARG A 186 -3.28 -15.99 17.28
C ARG A 186 -3.82 -15.26 18.52
N SER A 187 -3.45 -13.98 18.68
CA SER A 187 -3.96 -13.12 19.76
C SER A 187 -5.24 -12.38 19.38
N MET A 188 -5.63 -12.42 18.11
CA MET A 188 -6.83 -11.73 17.61
C MET A 188 -8.06 -12.65 17.73
N ARG A 189 -9.18 -12.07 18.15
CA ARG A 189 -10.45 -12.78 18.19
C ARG A 189 -11.29 -12.42 16.96
N GLY A 190 -12.04 -13.40 16.44
CA GLY A 190 -12.95 -13.21 15.32
C GLY A 190 -12.57 -14.01 14.08
N GLY A 191 -13.42 -13.97 13.07
CA GLY A 191 -13.20 -14.62 11.80
C GLY A 191 -12.25 -13.83 10.90
N VAL A 192 -11.85 -14.44 9.79
CA VAL A 192 -10.88 -13.85 8.83
C VAL A 192 -11.30 -12.46 8.35
N THR A 193 -12.59 -12.23 8.13
CA THR A 193 -13.11 -10.92 7.67
C THR A 193 -13.03 -9.87 8.78
N GLU A 194 -13.31 -10.26 10.02
CA GLU A 194 -13.20 -9.38 11.18
C GLU A 194 -11.75 -8.98 11.42
N CYS A 195 -10.83 -9.96 11.39
CA CYS A 195 -9.39 -9.69 11.51
C CYS A 195 -8.90 -8.74 10.41
N ALA A 196 -9.30 -8.94 9.15
CA ALA A 196 -8.95 -8.03 8.06
C ALA A 196 -9.46 -6.61 8.30
N THR A 197 -10.67 -6.46 8.85
CA THR A 197 -11.27 -5.17 9.19
C THR A 197 -10.53 -4.51 10.35
N LEU A 198 -10.21 -5.25 11.40
CA LEU A 198 -9.44 -4.74 12.53
C LEU A 198 -8.05 -4.26 12.10
N ILE A 199 -7.34 -5.05 11.30
CA ILE A 199 -6.02 -4.68 10.78
C ILE A 199 -6.10 -3.44 9.89
N ARG A 200 -7.12 -3.33 9.03
CA ARG A 200 -7.36 -2.11 8.26
C ARG A 200 -7.56 -0.91 9.17
N ASN A 201 -8.36 -1.04 10.22
CA ASN A 201 -8.59 0.03 11.19
C ASN A 201 -7.30 0.42 11.92
N GLU A 202 -6.46 -0.54 12.29
CA GLU A 202 -5.13 -0.28 12.86
C GLU A 202 -4.24 0.52 11.89
N VAL A 203 -4.21 0.18 10.59
CA VAL A 203 -3.49 0.95 9.58
C VAL A 203 -3.96 2.41 9.58
N TYR A 204 -5.26 2.66 9.51
CA TYR A 204 -5.79 4.03 9.51
C TYR A 204 -5.63 4.76 10.85
N ALA A 205 -5.61 4.03 11.97
CA ALA A 205 -5.35 4.61 13.30
C ALA A 205 -3.92 5.15 13.43
N LEU A 206 -2.96 4.61 12.65
CA LEU A 206 -1.58 5.11 12.62
C LEU A 206 -1.48 6.56 12.16
N ARG A 207 -2.47 7.09 11.45
CA ARG A 207 -2.51 8.49 11.02
C ARG A 207 -2.31 9.47 12.18
N ARG A 208 -2.73 9.14 13.40
CA ARG A 208 -2.56 9.97 14.59
C ARG A 208 -1.09 10.27 14.96
N PHE A 209 -0.16 9.44 14.47
CA PHE A 209 1.27 9.61 14.71
C PHE A 209 1.96 10.48 13.65
N ILE A 210 1.22 10.97 12.66
CA ILE A 210 1.73 11.96 11.73
C ILE A 210 1.74 13.31 12.44
N PRO A 211 2.91 13.96 12.60
CA PRO A 211 2.95 15.30 13.14
C PRO A 211 2.05 16.20 12.31
N GLN A 212 1.08 16.81 12.95
CA GLN A 212 0.28 17.87 12.34
C GLN A 212 1.20 19.09 12.14
N GLN A 213 1.95 19.09 11.06
CA GLN A 213 2.56 20.32 10.60
C GLN A 213 1.43 21.19 10.04
N GLN A 214 1.00 22.11 10.90
CA GLN A 214 0.25 23.33 10.68
C GLN A 214 -0.19 23.60 9.23
N ALA A 215 -1.48 23.76 9.10
CA ALA A 215 -2.18 24.47 8.04
C ALA A 215 -1.69 25.94 7.88
N ILE A 216 -0.39 26.16 7.67
CA ILE A 216 0.17 27.50 7.42
C ILE A 216 0.26 27.77 5.92
N HIS A 217 0.18 26.76 5.06
CA HIS A 217 0.27 26.98 3.60
C HIS A 217 -1.08 27.15 2.89
N SER A 218 -2.22 26.84 3.48
CA SER A 218 -3.53 27.10 2.85
C SER A 218 -4.04 28.54 3.11
N ALA A 219 -3.58 29.19 4.16
CA ALA A 219 -4.02 30.54 4.51
C ALA A 219 -3.32 31.66 3.72
N ILE A 220 -2.24 31.35 2.98
CA ILE A 220 -1.51 32.34 2.16
C ILE A 220 -1.95 32.28 0.70
N ALA A 221 -2.47 31.15 0.22
CA ALA A 221 -2.95 31.01 -1.17
C ALA A 221 -4.30 31.70 -1.42
N ASP A 222 -5.13 31.91 -0.39
CA ASP A 222 -6.45 32.55 -0.52
C ASP A 222 -6.41 34.09 -0.35
N LYS A 223 -5.23 34.70 -0.25
CA LYS A 223 -5.09 36.17 -0.12
C LYS A 223 -4.39 36.87 -1.26
N ILE A 224 -4.09 36.17 -2.35
CA ILE A 224 -3.56 36.81 -3.57
C ILE A 224 -4.36 36.25 -4.73
N TRP A 225 -5.53 36.88 -4.99
CA TRP A 225 -6.27 37.21 -6.22
C TRP A 225 -7.64 37.74 -5.85
#